data_a1a90fa13a1c373577d555f2261870ab
#
_entry.id   a1a90fa13a1c373577d555f2261870ab
#
_cell.length_a   1.000
_cell.length_b   1.000
_cell.length_c   1.000
_cell.angle_alpha   90.00
_cell.angle_beta   90.00
_cell.angle_gamma   90.00
#
_symmetry.space_group_name_H-M   'P 1'
#
loop_
_entity.id
_entity.type
_entity.pdbx_description
1 polymer ?
#
loop_
_entity_poly.entity_id
_entity_poly.type
_entity_poly.pdbx_seq_one_letter_code
_entity_poly.pdbx_strand_id
1 'polypeptide(L)'
;MSGRERLDEEDARILALETATIAGHTCKIAIVDPLPGGAPLAALRERLTARLPRVPRCCQCLAPSPSGAKKETALFWRDDDEFSIDAHVRPARTSAGGPTTRAELLDHVAAVMAGRLDRSRPLWAIDVVEELEDGGWAFVWTIHHCMCDGMTSMRWATELLWDEHPADASAPAAPAPKPPPANAVVEARWLRAAALAEHTPAAMVRELRPVEARSPFGGKIGTTRAVAFAHCGIDELRHVEKTAGDGVTLNDVLLAVVGGGIRRWLVDRHEGVHTARVKVPVSMHARTPDGDTSGNRDSFMFVDVPLAEPDPMRRLRAVHRETAARKRRGDPQTLYSVFEALGRVPALGRVATRLTMSPHEFTLNVSNVPGPKEPQSMFGARVRELYSLAEIAPRHALRVSAMSLASSMFIGFNADPVIVPAVDELAADVEASLAELLAVTGGEGL
;
A
#
# COMPACT_ATOMS: atom_id res chain seq x y z
N MET A 1 -1.67 34.90 0.39
CA MET A 1 -3.04 34.37 0.50
C MET A 1 -2.88 32.82 0.44
N SER A 2 -2.94 32.18 1.59
CA SER A 2 -2.82 30.71 1.70
C SER A 2 -3.96 30.09 0.90
N GLY A 3 -3.63 29.36 -0.17
CA GLY A 3 -4.60 28.69 -1.03
C GLY A 3 -5.26 27.54 -0.26
N ARG A 4 -6.53 27.68 0.08
CA ARG A 4 -7.33 26.59 0.62
C ARG A 4 -7.69 25.65 -0.53
N GLU A 5 -7.15 24.46 -0.52
CA GLU A 5 -7.47 23.42 -1.48
C GLU A 5 -8.58 22.51 -0.90
N ARG A 6 -9.62 22.29 -1.67
CA ARG A 6 -10.70 21.36 -1.26
C ARG A 6 -10.16 19.93 -1.24
N LEU A 7 -10.52 19.18 -0.20
CA LEU A 7 -10.26 17.73 -0.15
C LEU A 7 -10.96 17.07 -1.34
N ASP A 8 -10.21 16.29 -2.11
CA ASP A 8 -10.74 15.52 -3.24
C ASP A 8 -11.82 14.54 -2.79
N GLU A 9 -12.72 14.17 -3.70
CA GLU A 9 -13.86 13.30 -3.37
C GLU A 9 -13.41 11.88 -3.03
N GLU A 10 -12.33 11.40 -3.62
CA GLU A 10 -11.76 10.09 -3.31
C GLU A 10 -11.09 10.09 -1.95
N ASP A 11 -10.29 11.11 -1.67
CA ASP A 11 -9.66 11.31 -0.37
C ASP A 11 -10.69 11.51 0.75
N ALA A 12 -11.79 12.21 0.47
CA ALA A 12 -12.91 12.34 1.40
C ALA A 12 -13.61 10.99 1.67
N ARG A 13 -13.72 10.13 0.66
CA ARG A 13 -14.24 8.77 0.84
C ARG A 13 -13.31 7.92 1.69
N ILE A 14 -12.00 7.99 1.47
CA ILE A 14 -11.00 7.30 2.28
C ILE A 14 -11.10 7.75 3.74
N LEU A 15 -11.17 9.06 3.98
CA LEU A 15 -11.32 9.62 5.32
C LEU A 15 -12.62 9.17 6.01
N ALA A 16 -13.69 8.98 5.24
CA ALA A 16 -14.99 8.53 5.73
C ALA A 16 -15.03 7.02 6.07
N LEU A 17 -14.03 6.23 5.63
CA LEU A 17 -13.89 4.82 6.01
C LEU A 17 -13.33 4.64 7.43
N GLU A 18 -12.75 5.68 8.02
CA GLU A 18 -12.21 5.64 9.38
C GLU A 18 -13.33 5.40 10.40
N THR A 19 -13.14 4.39 11.23
CA THR A 19 -14.06 3.97 12.29
C THR A 19 -13.29 3.65 13.57
N ALA A 20 -13.96 3.13 14.59
CA ALA A 20 -13.28 2.63 15.79
C ALA A 20 -12.33 1.45 15.51
N THR A 21 -12.55 0.71 14.43
CA THR A 21 -11.76 -0.46 14.05
C THR A 21 -10.93 -0.27 12.77
N ILE A 22 -11.06 0.85 12.10
CA ILE A 22 -10.32 1.20 10.88
C ILE A 22 -9.65 2.54 11.10
N ALA A 23 -8.34 2.57 11.11
CA ALA A 23 -7.55 3.78 11.37
C ALA A 23 -7.30 4.63 10.11
N GLY A 24 -7.47 4.07 8.91
CA GLY A 24 -7.41 4.80 7.64
C GLY A 24 -6.02 5.20 7.16
N HIS A 25 -4.96 4.64 7.74
CA HIS A 25 -3.60 5.01 7.39
C HIS A 25 -2.77 3.86 6.80
N THR A 26 -1.65 4.21 6.21
CA THR A 26 -0.58 3.32 5.80
C THR A 26 0.64 3.56 6.66
N CYS A 27 1.51 2.58 6.77
CA CYS A 27 2.76 2.70 7.50
C CYS A 27 3.93 2.24 6.63
N LYS A 28 5.03 2.99 6.65
CA LYS A 28 6.31 2.60 6.06
C LYS A 28 7.30 2.39 7.19
N ILE A 29 7.97 1.26 7.18
CA ILE A 29 8.96 0.93 8.20
C ILE A 29 10.31 0.80 7.50
N ALA A 30 11.22 1.74 7.78
CA ALA A 30 12.60 1.68 7.32
C ALA A 30 13.49 1.24 8.47
N ILE A 31 14.21 0.12 8.30
CA ILE A 31 15.24 -0.35 9.23
C ILE A 31 16.58 -0.03 8.61
N VAL A 32 17.42 0.67 9.37
CA VAL A 32 18.72 1.15 8.91
C VAL A 32 19.86 0.54 9.73
N ASP A 33 21.05 0.53 9.15
CA ASP A 33 22.27 0.17 9.85
C ASP A 33 22.53 1.11 11.05
N PRO A 34 23.42 0.74 11.99
CA PRO A 34 23.84 1.62 13.08
C PRO A 34 24.24 3.00 12.56
N LEU A 35 23.70 4.05 13.17
CA LEU A 35 23.96 5.43 12.75
C LEU A 35 25.31 5.92 13.31
N PRO A 36 26.20 6.42 12.44
CA PRO A 36 27.41 7.08 12.91
C PRO A 36 27.06 8.32 13.76
N GLY A 37 27.38 8.31 15.05
CA GLY A 37 27.22 9.48 15.93
C GLY A 37 25.99 9.52 16.82
N GLY A 38 25.09 8.54 16.74
CA GLY A 38 23.91 8.45 17.64
C GLY A 38 22.87 9.56 17.42
N ALA A 39 21.86 9.62 18.29
CA ALA A 39 20.81 10.66 18.34
C ALA A 39 20.00 10.91 17.04
N PRO A 40 19.42 9.87 16.42
CA PRO A 40 18.69 10.01 15.14
C PRO A 40 17.43 10.85 15.28
N LEU A 41 16.80 10.89 16.44
CA LEU A 41 15.58 11.67 16.67
C LEU A 41 15.81 13.16 16.42
N ALA A 42 16.87 13.73 16.98
CA ALA A 42 17.21 15.15 16.79
C ALA A 42 17.60 15.42 15.32
N ALA A 43 18.45 14.57 14.74
CA ALA A 43 18.88 14.71 13.35
C ALA A 43 17.72 14.57 12.36
N LEU A 44 16.76 13.67 12.62
CA LEU A 44 15.58 13.54 11.80
C LEU A 44 14.66 14.77 11.88
N ARG A 45 14.46 15.33 13.08
CA ARG A 45 13.68 16.56 13.27
C ARG A 45 14.29 17.74 12.51
N GLU A 46 15.60 17.90 12.61
CA GLU A 46 16.34 18.94 11.88
C GLU A 46 16.20 18.76 10.36
N ARG A 47 16.46 17.55 9.85
CA ARG A 47 16.32 17.23 8.42
C ARG A 47 14.91 17.52 7.92
N LEU A 48 13.90 17.03 8.61
CA LEU A 48 12.51 17.24 8.19
C LEU A 48 12.12 18.70 8.23
N THR A 49 12.50 19.45 9.27
CA THR A 49 12.24 20.88 9.35
C THR A 49 12.82 21.62 8.13
N ALA A 50 14.02 21.27 7.70
CA ALA A 50 14.64 21.86 6.52
C ALA A 50 13.97 21.44 5.20
N ARG A 51 13.41 20.22 5.12
CA ARG A 51 12.88 19.63 3.87
C ARG A 51 11.36 19.71 3.72
N LEU A 52 10.60 19.94 4.79
CA LEU A 52 9.13 20.05 4.74
C LEU A 52 8.61 21.06 3.71
N PRO A 53 9.28 22.19 3.42
CA PRO A 53 8.87 23.09 2.33
C PRO A 53 8.80 22.41 0.95
N ARG A 54 9.49 21.29 0.74
CA ARG A 54 9.42 20.50 -0.51
C ARG A 54 8.10 19.72 -0.63
N VAL A 55 7.43 19.45 0.50
CA VAL A 55 6.16 18.71 0.59
C VAL A 55 5.18 19.46 1.46
N PRO A 56 4.59 20.57 0.97
CA PRO A 56 3.73 21.45 1.77
C PRO A 56 2.54 20.74 2.43
N ARG A 57 2.03 19.69 1.81
CA ARG A 57 0.94 18.86 2.35
C ARG A 57 1.24 18.32 3.76
N CYS A 58 2.49 18.05 4.07
CA CYS A 58 2.90 17.59 5.40
C CYS A 58 2.77 18.67 6.50
N CYS A 59 2.57 19.94 6.14
CA CYS A 59 2.30 21.03 7.09
C CYS A 59 0.82 21.46 7.07
N GLN A 60 -0.08 20.70 6.42
CA GLN A 60 -1.48 21.07 6.27
C GLN A 60 -2.39 20.13 7.06
N CYS A 61 -3.39 20.69 7.72
CA CYS A 61 -4.44 19.98 8.41
C CYS A 61 -5.80 20.15 7.70
N LEU A 62 -6.74 19.25 8.00
CA LEU A 62 -8.10 19.32 7.47
C LEU A 62 -8.98 20.25 8.32
N ALA A 63 -9.69 21.14 7.68
CA ALA A 63 -10.64 22.04 8.32
C ALA A 63 -11.97 22.10 7.57
N PRO A 64 -13.09 22.35 8.28
CA PRO A 64 -14.38 22.56 7.63
C PRO A 64 -14.37 23.85 6.78
N SER A 65 -15.33 23.94 5.84
CA SER A 65 -15.52 25.13 5.02
C SER A 65 -15.71 26.40 5.87
N PRO A 66 -15.01 27.49 5.55
CA PRO A 66 -15.14 28.76 6.27
C PRO A 66 -16.52 29.42 6.08
N SER A 67 -17.30 29.03 5.08
CA SER A 67 -18.59 29.67 4.75
C SER A 67 -19.67 29.43 5.80
N GLY A 68 -19.46 28.55 6.79
CA GLY A 68 -20.43 28.28 7.86
C GLY A 68 -21.78 27.73 7.38
N ALA A 69 -21.91 27.47 6.10
CA ALA A 69 -23.13 26.92 5.51
C ALA A 69 -23.37 25.49 6.06
N LYS A 70 -24.39 25.35 6.90
CA LYS A 70 -24.77 24.07 7.57
C LYS A 70 -25.01 22.88 6.62
N LYS A 71 -24.97 23.09 5.31
CA LYS A 71 -25.10 22.06 4.26
C LYS A 71 -23.78 21.64 3.61
N GLU A 72 -22.67 22.33 3.85
CA GLU A 72 -21.40 22.03 3.21
C GLU A 72 -20.51 21.22 4.15
N THR A 73 -20.53 19.90 3.99
CA THR A 73 -19.67 18.93 4.71
C THR A 73 -18.27 18.84 4.08
N ALA A 74 -17.93 19.74 3.14
CA ALA A 74 -16.66 19.74 2.46
C ALA A 74 -15.53 20.12 3.42
N LEU A 75 -14.45 19.34 3.38
CA LEU A 75 -13.21 19.62 4.08
C LEU A 75 -12.21 20.27 3.13
N PHE A 76 -11.34 21.07 3.69
CA PHE A 76 -10.30 21.81 2.98
C PHE A 76 -8.96 21.60 3.68
N TRP A 77 -7.92 21.49 2.91
CA TRP A 77 -6.55 21.58 3.39
C TRP A 77 -6.23 23.04 3.73
N ARG A 78 -5.67 23.26 4.88
CA ARG A 78 -5.14 24.56 5.31
C ARG A 78 -3.79 24.38 5.97
N ASP A 79 -2.94 25.36 5.90
CA ASP A 79 -1.70 25.37 6.65
C ASP A 79 -1.99 25.28 8.15
N ASP A 80 -1.22 24.51 8.87
CA ASP A 80 -1.32 24.37 10.33
C ASP A 80 -0.46 25.44 10.99
N ASP A 81 -1.11 26.48 11.52
CA ASP A 81 -0.43 27.61 12.15
C ASP A 81 0.27 27.22 13.48
N GLU A 82 -0.09 26.05 14.05
CA GLU A 82 0.49 25.50 15.27
C GLU A 82 1.39 24.27 14.98
N PHE A 83 1.85 24.14 13.76
CA PHE A 83 2.68 23.00 13.36
C PHE A 83 3.94 22.87 14.23
N SER A 84 4.16 21.71 14.79
CA SER A 84 5.34 21.37 15.58
C SER A 84 5.93 20.03 15.13
N ILE A 85 7.18 20.04 14.70
CA ILE A 85 7.88 18.83 14.28
C ILE A 85 7.97 17.79 15.43
N ASP A 86 8.05 18.22 16.68
CA ASP A 86 8.12 17.36 17.85
C ASP A 86 6.84 16.54 18.07
N ALA A 87 5.70 17.05 17.61
CA ALA A 87 4.44 16.34 17.66
C ALA A 87 4.34 15.23 16.58
N HIS A 88 5.12 15.38 15.52
CA HIS A 88 5.12 14.46 14.37
C HIS A 88 6.26 13.47 14.39
N VAL A 89 7.43 13.84 14.93
CA VAL A 89 8.62 12.98 15.01
C VAL A 89 8.90 12.70 16.48
N ARG A 90 8.62 11.47 16.90
CA ARG A 90 8.55 11.09 18.31
C ARG A 90 9.43 9.88 18.60
N PRO A 91 9.95 9.74 19.82
CA PRO A 91 10.52 8.45 20.23
C PRO A 91 9.40 7.38 20.25
N ALA A 92 9.70 6.20 19.76
CA ALA A 92 8.79 5.07 19.85
C ALA A 92 8.60 4.65 21.33
N ARG A 93 7.42 4.13 21.62
CA ARG A 93 7.14 3.53 22.93
C ARG A 93 7.40 2.03 22.85
N THR A 94 8.67 1.66 23.01
CA THR A 94 9.08 0.27 23.18
C THR A 94 9.32 0.00 24.66
N SER A 95 9.51 -1.26 25.07
CA SER A 95 9.72 -1.60 26.48
C SER A 95 11.00 -0.93 27.01
N ALA A 96 10.94 -0.50 28.26
CA ALA A 96 12.03 0.22 28.89
C ALA A 96 13.16 -0.74 29.33
N GLY A 97 14.39 -0.49 28.90
CA GLY A 97 15.56 -1.01 29.60
C GLY A 97 16.58 -1.76 28.77
N GLY A 98 16.64 -1.57 27.45
CA GLY A 98 17.67 -2.16 26.59
C GLY A 98 17.37 -1.99 25.11
N PRO A 99 18.20 -2.55 24.23
CA PRO A 99 17.93 -2.56 22.79
C PRO A 99 16.57 -3.22 22.46
N THR A 100 15.86 -2.63 21.53
CA THR A 100 14.53 -3.10 21.11
C THR A 100 14.66 -4.39 20.29
N THR A 101 14.01 -5.44 20.70
CA THR A 101 13.93 -6.70 19.95
C THR A 101 13.05 -6.58 18.71
N ARG A 102 13.20 -7.51 17.76
CA ARG A 102 12.32 -7.58 16.59
C ARG A 102 10.85 -7.74 16.98
N ALA A 103 10.54 -8.52 18.00
CA ALA A 103 9.19 -8.71 18.51
C ALA A 103 8.58 -7.41 19.04
N GLU A 104 9.33 -6.66 19.86
CA GLU A 104 8.90 -5.37 20.38
C GLU A 104 8.70 -4.32 19.29
N LEU A 105 9.53 -4.33 18.24
CA LEU A 105 9.30 -3.50 17.05
C LEU A 105 7.98 -3.86 16.37
N LEU A 106 7.69 -5.14 16.17
CA LEU A 106 6.44 -5.59 15.56
C LEU A 106 5.23 -5.24 16.42
N ASP A 107 5.33 -5.37 17.75
CA ASP A 107 4.28 -4.97 18.69
C ASP A 107 4.03 -3.46 18.64
N HIS A 108 5.09 -2.65 18.56
CA HIS A 108 4.96 -1.20 18.39
C HIS A 108 4.27 -0.86 17.06
N VAL A 109 4.69 -1.47 15.96
CA VAL A 109 4.07 -1.26 14.64
C VAL A 109 2.60 -1.71 14.65
N ALA A 110 2.27 -2.82 15.30
CA ALA A 110 0.89 -3.29 15.47
C ALA A 110 0.03 -2.28 16.26
N ALA A 111 0.59 -1.71 17.33
CA ALA A 111 -0.08 -0.65 18.11
C ALA A 111 -0.29 0.62 17.27
N VAL A 112 0.68 1.01 16.46
CA VAL A 112 0.56 2.11 15.50
C VAL A 112 -0.54 1.83 14.50
N MET A 113 -0.57 0.64 13.90
CA MET A 113 -1.59 0.24 12.93
C MET A 113 -3.01 0.15 13.53
N ALA A 114 -3.13 -0.08 14.83
CA ALA A 114 -4.39 -0.08 15.56
C ALA A 114 -4.87 1.33 15.95
N GLY A 115 -3.95 2.29 16.08
CA GLY A 115 -4.20 3.65 16.53
C GLY A 115 -4.67 4.58 15.41
N ARG A 116 -5.43 5.62 15.73
CA ARG A 116 -5.81 6.67 14.78
C ARG A 116 -4.92 7.89 14.92
N LEU A 117 -4.65 8.56 13.82
CA LEU A 117 -3.96 9.84 13.82
C LEU A 117 -4.87 10.96 14.37
N ASP A 118 -4.26 11.95 15.00
CA ASP A 118 -4.96 13.14 15.52
C ASP A 118 -5.38 14.05 14.36
N ARG A 119 -6.69 14.18 14.15
CA ARG A 119 -7.28 14.98 13.08
C ARG A 119 -7.14 16.51 13.26
N SER A 120 -6.71 16.95 14.43
CA SER A 120 -6.44 18.38 14.67
C SER A 120 -5.12 18.86 14.04
N ARG A 121 -4.29 17.92 13.57
CA ARG A 121 -2.94 18.14 13.03
C ARG A 121 -2.81 17.54 11.62
N PRO A 122 -1.70 17.80 10.91
CA PRO A 122 -1.35 17.05 9.70
C PRO A 122 -1.34 15.56 9.98
N LEU A 123 -1.94 14.78 9.07
CA LEU A 123 -2.29 13.38 9.32
C LEU A 123 -1.11 12.42 9.05
N TRP A 124 0.02 12.67 9.70
CA TRP A 124 1.20 11.81 9.64
C TRP A 124 2.00 11.84 10.94
N ALA A 125 2.80 10.84 11.17
CA ALA A 125 3.77 10.79 12.27
C ALA A 125 4.93 9.84 11.93
N ILE A 126 6.10 10.08 12.52
CA ILE A 126 7.24 9.15 12.50
C ILE A 126 7.59 8.83 13.93
N ASP A 127 7.50 7.56 14.29
CA ASP A 127 8.01 7.04 15.54
C ASP A 127 9.43 6.48 15.29
N VAL A 128 10.40 6.96 16.07
CA VAL A 128 11.80 6.55 15.96
C VAL A 128 12.08 5.50 17.01
N VAL A 129 12.38 4.29 16.58
CA VAL A 129 12.82 3.18 17.44
C VAL A 129 14.33 3.25 17.51
N GLU A 130 14.81 3.64 18.67
CA GLU A 130 16.24 3.78 18.95
C GLU A 130 16.80 2.43 19.38
N GLU A 131 17.99 2.09 18.86
CA GLU A 131 18.79 0.94 19.26
C GLU A 131 18.03 -0.41 19.20
N LEU A 132 17.99 -0.98 18.00
CA LEU A 132 17.58 -2.37 17.84
C LEU A 132 18.64 -3.32 18.39
N GLU A 133 18.28 -4.56 18.74
CA GLU A 133 19.19 -5.57 19.28
C GLU A 133 20.38 -5.89 18.36
N ASP A 134 20.26 -5.63 17.06
CA ASP A 134 21.32 -5.73 16.06
C ASP A 134 22.11 -4.42 15.86
N GLY A 135 21.89 -3.42 16.72
CA GLY A 135 22.52 -2.10 16.68
C GLY A 135 21.92 -1.14 15.66
N GLY A 136 20.93 -1.58 14.88
CA GLY A 136 20.25 -0.73 13.89
C GLY A 136 19.20 0.19 14.52
N TRP A 137 18.47 0.91 13.65
CA TRP A 137 17.41 1.84 14.02
C TRP A 137 16.19 1.59 13.14
N ALA A 138 15.00 1.87 13.65
CA ALA A 138 13.80 1.80 12.82
C ALA A 138 13.02 3.13 12.84
N PHE A 139 12.52 3.51 11.66
CA PHE A 139 11.67 4.66 11.45
C PHE A 139 10.30 4.16 11.00
N VAL A 140 9.29 4.34 11.86
CA VAL A 140 7.92 3.89 11.63
C VAL A 140 7.09 5.09 11.17
N TRP A 141 6.97 5.29 9.87
CA TRP A 141 6.30 6.43 9.28
C TRP A 141 4.85 6.10 8.93
N THR A 142 3.93 6.69 9.66
CA THR A 142 2.48 6.56 9.48
C THR A 142 1.94 7.75 8.72
N ILE A 143 1.13 7.51 7.68
CA ILE A 143 0.50 8.55 6.85
C ILE A 143 -0.95 8.14 6.61
N HIS A 144 -1.91 9.04 6.86
CA HIS A 144 -3.29 8.78 6.52
C HIS A 144 -3.47 8.67 5.00
N HIS A 145 -4.20 7.67 4.54
CA HIS A 145 -4.33 7.36 3.11
C HIS A 145 -5.04 8.48 2.30
N CYS A 146 -5.80 9.38 2.96
CA CYS A 146 -6.35 10.57 2.32
C CYS A 146 -5.33 11.67 2.00
N MET A 147 -4.09 11.59 2.52
CA MET A 147 -3.02 12.52 2.17
C MET A 147 -2.29 12.12 0.90
N CYS A 148 -2.08 10.82 0.72
CA CYS A 148 -1.33 10.27 -0.41
C CYS A 148 -1.54 8.77 -0.57
N ASP A 149 -1.35 8.28 -1.79
CA ASP A 149 -1.25 6.85 -2.10
C ASP A 149 0.17 6.30 -1.88
N GLY A 150 0.36 5.01 -2.19
CA GLY A 150 1.64 4.33 -2.01
C GLY A 150 2.77 4.95 -2.85
N MET A 151 2.51 5.33 -4.10
CA MET A 151 3.50 5.93 -4.99
C MET A 151 3.89 7.34 -4.55
N THR A 152 2.91 8.14 -4.17
CA THR A 152 3.12 9.49 -3.66
C THR A 152 3.89 9.46 -2.33
N SER A 153 3.59 8.52 -1.43
CA SER A 153 4.35 8.36 -0.18
C SER A 153 5.82 8.05 -0.43
N MET A 154 6.14 7.25 -1.46
CA MET A 154 7.55 6.96 -1.81
C MET A 154 8.28 8.17 -2.40
N ARG A 155 7.59 9.01 -3.20
CA ARG A 155 8.16 10.30 -3.64
C ARG A 155 8.41 11.22 -2.45
N TRP A 156 7.49 11.30 -1.49
CA TRP A 156 7.71 12.06 -0.26
C TRP A 156 8.87 11.52 0.57
N ALA A 157 9.06 10.19 0.60
CA ALA A 157 10.23 9.59 1.26
C ALA A 157 11.55 10.07 0.60
N THR A 158 11.59 10.17 -0.74
CA THR A 158 12.75 10.70 -1.46
C THR A 158 13.00 12.17 -1.10
N GLU A 159 11.97 12.99 -1.05
CA GLU A 159 12.11 14.41 -0.73
C GLU A 159 12.47 14.67 0.74
N LEU A 160 11.96 13.83 1.65
CA LEU A 160 12.02 14.12 3.08
C LEU A 160 13.07 13.29 3.83
N LEU A 161 13.24 12.00 3.49
CA LEU A 161 13.94 11.04 4.34
C LEU A 161 15.31 10.63 3.80
N TRP A 162 15.40 10.23 2.53
CA TRP A 162 16.63 9.65 1.99
C TRP A 162 17.77 10.66 1.87
N ASP A 163 18.99 10.17 1.92
CA ASP A 163 20.16 10.98 1.60
C ASP A 163 20.13 11.32 0.09
N GLU A 164 20.58 12.52 -0.25
CA GLU A 164 20.65 12.95 -1.64
C GLU A 164 21.78 12.18 -2.36
N HIS A 165 21.47 11.52 -3.46
CA HIS A 165 22.50 10.94 -4.30
C HIS A 165 23.19 12.02 -5.13
N PRO A 166 24.53 11.96 -5.31
CA PRO A 166 25.25 12.91 -6.15
C PRO A 166 24.71 13.03 -7.58
N ALA A 167 24.05 11.98 -8.09
CA ALA A 167 23.42 11.96 -9.40
C ALA A 167 22.13 12.81 -9.45
N ASP A 168 21.43 12.99 -8.33
CA ASP A 168 20.18 13.77 -8.28
C ASP A 168 20.44 15.27 -8.35
N ALA A 169 21.60 15.72 -7.85
CA ALA A 169 22.00 17.11 -7.90
C ALA A 169 22.27 17.65 -9.33
N SER A 170 22.40 16.77 -10.32
CA SER A 170 22.70 17.11 -11.71
C SER A 170 21.53 16.87 -12.68
N ALA A 171 20.43 16.28 -12.24
CA ALA A 171 19.27 16.08 -13.10
C ALA A 171 18.46 17.38 -13.22
N PRO A 172 18.37 17.99 -14.41
CA PRO A 172 17.45 19.11 -14.60
C PRO A 172 16.03 18.61 -14.35
N ALA A 173 15.23 19.40 -13.60
CA ALA A 173 13.82 19.12 -13.39
C ALA A 173 13.18 18.76 -14.75
N ALA A 174 12.61 17.58 -14.86
CA ALA A 174 11.97 17.15 -16.09
C ALA A 174 10.94 18.20 -16.51
N PRO A 175 10.97 18.70 -17.74
CA PRO A 175 10.00 19.72 -18.18
C PRO A 175 8.59 19.13 -18.03
N ALA A 176 7.70 19.91 -17.42
CA ALA A 176 6.29 19.54 -17.29
C ALA A 176 5.75 19.14 -18.69
N PRO A 177 5.09 17.99 -18.83
CA PRO A 177 4.53 17.55 -20.10
C PRO A 177 3.57 18.62 -20.61
N LYS A 178 3.73 19.04 -21.88
CA LYS A 178 2.80 20.00 -22.49
C LYS A 178 1.40 19.42 -22.52
N PRO A 179 0.39 20.15 -22.08
CA PRO A 179 -1.00 19.67 -22.14
C PRO A 179 -1.36 19.38 -23.60
N PRO A 180 -2.07 18.28 -23.88
CA PRO A 180 -2.53 17.96 -25.21
C PRO A 180 -3.55 19.03 -25.69
N PRO A 181 -3.67 19.26 -26.99
CA PRO A 181 -4.61 20.25 -27.53
C PRO A 181 -6.05 19.88 -27.12
N ALA A 182 -6.86 20.88 -26.75
CA ALA A 182 -8.21 20.72 -26.19
C ALA A 182 -9.13 19.82 -27.05
N ASN A 183 -9.00 19.87 -28.37
CA ASN A 183 -9.80 19.06 -29.30
C ASN A 183 -9.48 17.55 -29.21
N ALA A 184 -8.21 17.19 -29.02
CA ALA A 184 -7.81 15.79 -28.84
C ALA A 184 -8.32 15.18 -27.53
N VAL A 185 -8.47 16.02 -26.49
CA VAL A 185 -9.03 15.61 -25.20
C VAL A 185 -10.54 15.29 -25.32
N VAL A 186 -11.28 16.11 -26.05
CA VAL A 186 -12.74 15.92 -26.22
C VAL A 186 -13.01 14.67 -27.06
N GLU A 187 -12.32 14.48 -28.17
CA GLU A 187 -12.49 13.32 -29.06
C GLU A 187 -12.11 12.00 -28.35
N ALA A 188 -11.00 12.01 -27.61
CA ALA A 188 -10.59 10.88 -26.79
C ALA A 188 -11.60 10.56 -25.67
N ARG A 189 -12.29 11.57 -25.10
CA ARG A 189 -13.36 11.36 -24.09
C ARG A 189 -14.56 10.66 -24.66
N TRP A 190 -15.01 11.04 -25.85
CA TRP A 190 -16.18 10.41 -26.49
C TRP A 190 -15.91 8.97 -26.94
N LEU A 191 -14.74 8.71 -27.52
CA LEU A 191 -14.33 7.35 -27.89
C LEU A 191 -14.19 6.44 -26.66
N ARG A 192 -13.64 6.97 -25.56
CA ARG A 192 -13.58 6.26 -24.28
C ARG A 192 -14.94 6.02 -23.67
N ALA A 193 -15.85 7.00 -23.72
CA ALA A 193 -17.20 6.85 -23.21
C ALA A 193 -18.00 5.79 -23.97
N ALA A 194 -17.85 5.71 -25.30
CA ALA A 194 -18.49 4.70 -26.12
C ALA A 194 -17.94 3.30 -25.84
N ALA A 195 -16.61 3.14 -25.79
CA ALA A 195 -15.95 1.87 -25.42
C ALA A 195 -16.29 1.44 -23.97
N LEU A 196 -16.42 2.40 -23.06
CA LEU A 196 -16.85 2.16 -21.69
C LEU A 196 -18.27 1.61 -21.65
N ALA A 197 -19.20 2.22 -22.37
CA ALA A 197 -20.59 1.80 -22.38
C ALA A 197 -20.78 0.36 -22.91
N GLU A 198 -19.92 -0.07 -23.83
CA GLU A 198 -19.97 -1.40 -24.43
C GLU A 198 -19.41 -2.49 -23.50
N HIS A 199 -18.33 -2.20 -22.75
CA HIS A 199 -17.62 -3.20 -21.93
C HIS A 199 -17.97 -3.15 -20.45
N THR A 200 -18.50 -2.03 -19.95
CA THR A 200 -18.79 -1.79 -18.53
C THR A 200 -19.68 -2.86 -17.89
N PRO A 201 -20.85 -3.27 -18.48
CA PRO A 201 -21.71 -4.26 -17.82
C PRO A 201 -21.02 -5.60 -17.60
N ALA A 202 -20.28 -6.08 -18.61
CA ALA A 202 -19.58 -7.36 -18.52
C ALA A 202 -18.39 -7.33 -17.55
N ALA A 203 -17.66 -6.21 -17.49
CA ALA A 203 -16.59 -6.00 -16.52
C ALA A 203 -17.15 -5.94 -15.09
N MET A 204 -18.22 -5.17 -14.86
CA MET A 204 -18.86 -5.10 -13.55
C MET A 204 -19.39 -6.46 -13.08
N VAL A 205 -20.08 -7.20 -13.95
CA VAL A 205 -20.59 -8.54 -13.59
C VAL A 205 -19.45 -9.50 -13.21
N ARG A 206 -18.33 -9.45 -13.92
CA ARG A 206 -17.16 -10.29 -13.58
C ARG A 206 -16.50 -9.89 -12.27
N GLU A 207 -16.25 -8.59 -12.11
CA GLU A 207 -15.48 -8.07 -10.98
C GLU A 207 -16.32 -8.04 -9.69
N LEU A 208 -17.64 -7.82 -9.79
CA LEU A 208 -18.55 -7.82 -8.63
C LEU A 208 -19.26 -9.17 -8.42
N ARG A 209 -18.81 -10.23 -9.08
CA ARG A 209 -19.34 -11.57 -8.86
C ARG A 209 -19.05 -12.01 -7.42
N PRO A 210 -20.04 -12.43 -6.63
CA PRO A 210 -19.81 -12.93 -5.28
C PRO A 210 -18.84 -14.10 -5.24
N VAL A 211 -18.01 -14.16 -4.20
CA VAL A 211 -17.15 -15.32 -3.93
C VAL A 211 -18.03 -16.47 -3.42
N GLU A 212 -17.90 -17.66 -4.02
CA GLU A 212 -18.73 -18.81 -3.70
C GLU A 212 -18.40 -19.41 -2.32
N ALA A 213 -17.14 -19.30 -1.88
CA ALA A 213 -16.69 -19.81 -0.61
C ALA A 213 -16.58 -18.71 0.46
N ARG A 214 -16.85 -19.07 1.71
CA ARG A 214 -16.63 -18.19 2.85
C ARG A 214 -15.14 -17.90 3.00
N SER A 215 -14.75 -16.64 3.00
CA SER A 215 -13.35 -16.27 3.20
C SER A 215 -12.85 -16.70 4.58
N PRO A 216 -11.71 -17.40 4.69
CA PRO A 216 -11.10 -17.72 5.98
C PRO A 216 -10.63 -16.47 6.73
N PHE A 217 -10.45 -15.35 6.02
CA PHE A 217 -10.06 -14.05 6.57
C PHE A 217 -11.25 -13.10 6.73
N GLY A 218 -12.47 -13.60 6.57
CA GLY A 218 -13.71 -12.83 6.67
C GLY A 218 -14.26 -12.86 8.10
N GLY A 219 -14.64 -11.69 8.65
CA GLY A 219 -15.25 -11.64 9.98
C GLY A 219 -15.37 -10.21 10.49
N LYS A 220 -15.98 -10.06 11.65
CA LYS A 220 -16.02 -8.76 12.35
C LYS A 220 -14.65 -8.51 12.97
N ILE A 221 -13.89 -7.57 12.42
CA ILE A 221 -12.57 -7.18 12.93
C ILE A 221 -12.67 -6.43 14.25
N GLY A 222 -11.71 -6.65 15.14
CA GLY A 222 -11.50 -5.94 16.39
C GLY A 222 -10.68 -4.66 16.23
N THR A 223 -10.26 -4.11 17.36
CA THR A 223 -9.42 -2.89 17.43
C THR A 223 -7.93 -3.21 17.53
N THR A 224 -7.55 -4.47 17.73
CA THR A 224 -6.16 -4.91 17.81
C THR A 224 -5.63 -5.30 16.44
N ARG A 225 -4.31 -5.21 16.26
CA ARG A 225 -3.61 -5.66 15.06
C ARG A 225 -2.46 -6.59 15.44
N ALA A 226 -2.14 -7.49 14.52
CA ALA A 226 -0.89 -8.23 14.52
C ALA A 226 -0.17 -7.96 13.21
N VAL A 227 1.14 -7.85 13.26
CA VAL A 227 1.99 -7.52 12.13
C VAL A 227 3.09 -8.56 12.01
N ALA A 228 3.39 -8.96 10.79
CA ALA A 228 4.54 -9.81 10.49
C ALA A 228 5.22 -9.33 9.21
N PHE A 229 6.46 -9.75 9.04
CA PHE A 229 7.29 -9.41 7.91
C PHE A 229 7.91 -10.65 7.29
N ALA A 230 7.96 -10.66 5.96
CA ALA A 230 8.70 -11.62 5.16
C ALA A 230 9.53 -10.87 4.10
N HIS A 231 10.51 -11.53 3.53
CA HIS A 231 11.26 -10.97 2.42
C HIS A 231 11.55 -12.03 1.35
N CYS A 232 11.81 -11.58 0.12
CA CYS A 232 12.16 -12.41 -1.02
C CYS A 232 13.25 -11.70 -1.82
N GLY A 233 14.20 -12.45 -2.37
CA GLY A 233 15.15 -11.91 -3.35
C GLY A 233 14.45 -11.55 -4.66
N ILE A 234 14.69 -10.36 -5.20
CA ILE A 234 14.12 -9.98 -6.51
C ILE A 234 14.68 -10.88 -7.62
N ASP A 235 15.94 -11.28 -7.52
CA ASP A 235 16.55 -12.16 -8.51
C ASP A 235 15.97 -13.58 -8.45
N GLU A 236 15.62 -14.06 -7.27
CA GLU A 236 14.88 -15.31 -7.08
C GLU A 236 13.49 -15.24 -7.74
N LEU A 237 12.75 -14.17 -7.48
CA LEU A 237 11.44 -13.94 -8.11
C LEU A 237 11.54 -13.83 -9.64
N ARG A 238 12.58 -13.16 -10.15
CA ARG A 238 12.86 -13.03 -11.58
C ARG A 238 13.28 -14.36 -12.21
N HIS A 239 14.01 -15.20 -11.48
CA HIS A 239 14.34 -16.54 -11.94
C HIS A 239 13.07 -17.37 -12.18
N VAL A 240 12.16 -17.36 -11.20
CA VAL A 240 10.85 -18.03 -11.33
C VAL A 240 10.04 -17.43 -12.48
N GLU A 241 9.98 -16.10 -12.61
CA GLU A 241 9.31 -15.39 -13.71
C GLU A 241 9.79 -15.89 -15.08
N LYS A 242 11.10 -15.90 -15.30
CA LYS A 242 11.73 -16.34 -16.55
C LYS A 242 11.48 -17.82 -16.85
N THR A 243 11.59 -18.68 -15.84
CA THR A 243 11.43 -20.13 -15.98
C THR A 243 9.97 -20.51 -16.22
N ALA A 244 9.03 -19.74 -15.69
CA ALA A 244 7.59 -20.01 -15.85
C ALA A 244 7.09 -19.79 -17.28
N GLY A 245 7.80 -19.00 -18.10
CA GLY A 245 7.55 -18.77 -19.53
C GLY A 245 7.07 -17.37 -19.88
N ASP A 246 6.85 -17.17 -21.18
CA ASP A 246 6.57 -15.85 -21.74
C ASP A 246 5.28 -15.21 -21.16
N GLY A 247 5.41 -13.94 -20.83
CA GLY A 247 4.31 -13.09 -20.36
C GLY A 247 4.00 -13.17 -18.87
N VAL A 248 4.59 -14.12 -18.12
CA VAL A 248 4.55 -14.11 -16.66
C VAL A 248 5.24 -12.84 -16.14
N THR A 249 4.69 -12.22 -15.12
CA THR A 249 5.24 -10.99 -14.54
C THR A 249 5.65 -11.23 -13.09
N LEU A 250 6.58 -10.40 -12.59
CA LEU A 250 6.99 -10.43 -11.18
C LEU A 250 5.79 -10.38 -10.22
N ASN A 251 4.75 -9.62 -10.57
CA ASN A 251 3.53 -9.54 -9.77
C ASN A 251 2.73 -10.86 -9.79
N ASP A 252 2.76 -11.62 -10.89
CA ASP A 252 2.12 -12.93 -10.95
C ASP A 252 2.85 -13.92 -10.02
N VAL A 253 4.19 -13.86 -10.00
CA VAL A 253 5.03 -14.66 -9.09
C VAL A 253 4.73 -14.29 -7.63
N LEU A 254 4.72 -13.00 -7.30
CA LEU A 254 4.39 -12.53 -5.95
C LEU A 254 3.02 -13.03 -5.48
N LEU A 255 1.99 -12.93 -6.33
CA LEU A 255 0.65 -13.43 -6.01
C LEU A 255 0.61 -14.95 -5.81
N ALA A 256 1.39 -15.70 -6.61
CA ALA A 256 1.49 -17.14 -6.47
C ALA A 256 2.25 -17.56 -5.20
N VAL A 257 3.30 -16.83 -4.83
CA VAL A 257 4.06 -17.01 -3.59
C VAL A 257 3.19 -16.73 -2.37
N VAL A 258 2.50 -15.58 -2.33
CA VAL A 258 1.56 -15.25 -1.24
C VAL A 258 0.43 -16.29 -1.17
N GLY A 259 -0.12 -16.70 -2.32
CA GLY A 259 -1.15 -17.74 -2.38
C GLY A 259 -0.65 -19.09 -1.86
N GLY A 260 0.60 -19.44 -2.14
CA GLY A 260 1.23 -20.68 -1.65
C GLY A 260 1.41 -20.66 -0.13
N GLY A 261 1.89 -19.56 0.43
CA GLY A 261 2.00 -19.38 1.87
C GLY A 261 0.63 -19.46 2.56
N ILE A 262 -0.38 -18.78 2.04
CA ILE A 262 -1.75 -18.87 2.56
C ILE A 262 -2.26 -20.32 2.52
N ARG A 263 -2.00 -21.06 1.43
CA ARG A 263 -2.37 -22.46 1.34
C ARG A 263 -1.74 -23.28 2.46
N ARG A 264 -0.41 -23.16 2.66
CA ARG A 264 0.33 -23.86 3.72
C ARG A 264 -0.27 -23.57 5.08
N TRP A 265 -0.41 -22.29 5.40
CA TRP A 265 -0.98 -21.82 6.66
C TRP A 265 -2.39 -22.37 6.94
N LEU A 266 -3.25 -22.48 5.91
CA LEU A 266 -4.59 -23.05 6.03
C LEU A 266 -4.55 -24.58 6.21
N VAL A 267 -3.71 -25.29 5.45
CA VAL A 267 -3.57 -26.75 5.53
C VAL A 267 -3.08 -27.17 6.91
N ASP A 268 -2.10 -26.48 7.47
CA ASP A 268 -1.54 -26.77 8.80
C ASP A 268 -2.56 -26.58 9.92
N ARG A 269 -3.58 -25.75 9.69
CA ARG A 269 -4.71 -25.50 10.61
C ARG A 269 -5.94 -26.35 10.31
N HIS A 270 -5.84 -27.29 9.39
CA HIS A 270 -6.96 -28.13 8.93
C HIS A 270 -8.18 -27.31 8.42
N GLU A 271 -7.92 -26.11 7.92
CA GLU A 271 -8.94 -25.25 7.32
C GLU A 271 -9.22 -25.64 5.86
N GLY A 272 -10.42 -25.36 5.39
CA GLY A 272 -10.79 -25.60 4.02
C GLY A 272 -10.01 -24.73 3.03
N VAL A 273 -9.37 -25.36 2.04
CA VAL A 273 -8.56 -24.69 1.03
C VAL A 273 -9.35 -24.55 -0.26
N HIS A 274 -9.74 -23.33 -0.57
CA HIS A 274 -10.56 -22.99 -1.74
C HIS A 274 -9.83 -21.97 -2.63
N THR A 275 -10.52 -21.40 -3.60
CA THR A 275 -10.02 -20.28 -4.37
C THR A 275 -10.13 -19.00 -3.54
N ALA A 276 -9.02 -18.27 -3.40
CA ALA A 276 -9.04 -16.94 -2.83
C ALA A 276 -9.15 -15.88 -3.94
N ARG A 277 -10.14 -15.02 -3.84
CA ARG A 277 -10.21 -13.84 -4.70
C ARG A 277 -9.39 -12.72 -4.06
N VAL A 278 -8.31 -12.35 -4.70
CA VAL A 278 -7.39 -11.32 -4.24
C VAL A 278 -7.71 -10.00 -4.94
N LYS A 279 -7.91 -8.94 -4.16
CA LYS A 279 -7.99 -7.57 -4.65
C LYS A 279 -6.58 -7.03 -4.82
N VAL A 280 -6.21 -6.67 -6.05
CA VAL A 280 -4.89 -6.15 -6.40
C VAL A 280 -5.05 -4.70 -6.85
N PRO A 281 -4.54 -3.72 -6.09
CA PRO A 281 -4.50 -2.33 -6.53
C PRO A 281 -3.62 -2.15 -7.77
N VAL A 282 -4.04 -1.25 -8.66
CA VAL A 282 -3.32 -0.91 -9.89
C VAL A 282 -3.22 0.61 -9.98
N SER A 283 -2.01 1.14 -9.91
CA SER A 283 -1.80 2.58 -10.04
C SER A 283 -2.13 3.07 -11.44
N MET A 284 -2.86 4.16 -11.53
CA MET A 284 -3.27 4.82 -12.78
C MET A 284 -2.42 6.05 -13.10
N HIS A 285 -1.50 6.48 -12.23
CA HIS A 285 -0.68 7.68 -12.44
C HIS A 285 0.06 7.72 -13.79
N ALA A 286 0.67 6.63 -14.21
CA ALA A 286 1.39 6.54 -15.48
C ALA A 286 0.49 6.51 -16.72
N ARG A 287 -0.84 6.47 -16.54
CA ARG A 287 -1.83 6.26 -17.62
C ARG A 287 -2.80 7.44 -17.80
N THR A 288 -2.65 8.50 -17.00
CA THR A 288 -3.43 9.73 -17.13
C THR A 288 -2.71 10.70 -18.05
N PRO A 289 -3.41 11.35 -19.02
CA PRO A 289 -2.78 12.26 -19.99
C PRO A 289 -2.20 13.54 -19.37
N ASP A 290 -2.67 13.90 -18.17
CA ASP A 290 -2.43 15.23 -17.60
C ASP A 290 -1.12 15.32 -16.81
N GLY A 291 -0.36 14.22 -16.66
CA GLY A 291 0.91 14.21 -15.90
C GLY A 291 0.76 14.63 -14.44
N ASP A 292 -0.46 14.88 -13.98
CA ASP A 292 -0.75 15.23 -12.60
C ASP A 292 -0.54 14.00 -11.72
N THR A 293 0.37 14.14 -10.75
CA THR A 293 0.80 13.09 -9.84
C THR A 293 0.29 13.33 -8.41
N SER A 294 -0.64 14.26 -8.23
CA SER A 294 -1.27 14.55 -6.94
C SER A 294 -2.50 13.65 -6.69
N GLY A 295 -2.80 13.41 -5.41
CA GLY A 295 -3.97 12.64 -4.97
C GLY A 295 -3.87 11.13 -5.15
N ASN A 296 -4.92 10.44 -4.71
CA ASN A 296 -5.07 8.99 -4.88
C ASN A 296 -5.65 8.67 -6.26
N ARG A 297 -4.91 7.91 -7.07
CA ARG A 297 -5.33 7.47 -8.42
C ARG A 297 -5.11 5.99 -8.60
N ASP A 298 -5.76 5.22 -7.73
CA ASP A 298 -5.67 3.78 -7.74
C ASP A 298 -6.95 3.15 -8.29
N SER A 299 -6.78 2.19 -9.18
CA SER A 299 -7.80 1.24 -9.56
C SER A 299 -7.50 -0.11 -8.92
N PHE A 300 -8.25 -1.12 -9.24
CA PHE A 300 -7.99 -2.48 -8.78
C PHE A 300 -8.45 -3.51 -9.82
N MET A 301 -7.96 -4.72 -9.66
CA MET A 301 -8.49 -5.91 -10.31
C MET A 301 -8.65 -7.02 -9.28
N PHE A 302 -9.58 -7.91 -9.49
CA PHE A 302 -9.69 -9.13 -8.70
C PHE A 302 -9.00 -10.28 -9.43
N VAL A 303 -8.21 -11.05 -8.71
CA VAL A 303 -7.47 -12.22 -9.24
C VAL A 303 -7.86 -13.44 -8.42
N ASP A 304 -8.40 -14.45 -9.08
CA ASP A 304 -8.75 -15.71 -8.43
C ASP A 304 -7.47 -16.57 -8.30
N VAL A 305 -6.98 -16.74 -7.07
CA VAL A 305 -5.80 -17.55 -6.73
C VAL A 305 -6.26 -18.92 -6.26
N PRO A 306 -5.91 -20.01 -6.98
CA PRO A 306 -6.39 -21.36 -6.65
C PRO A 306 -5.57 -21.96 -5.49
N LEU A 307 -5.96 -21.67 -4.25
CA LEU A 307 -5.27 -22.20 -3.07
C LEU A 307 -5.39 -23.75 -2.98
N ALA A 308 -6.41 -24.35 -3.59
CA ALA A 308 -6.55 -25.79 -3.64
C ALA A 308 -5.49 -26.50 -4.51
N GLU A 309 -4.85 -25.78 -5.45
CA GLU A 309 -3.79 -26.35 -6.30
C GLU A 309 -2.48 -26.53 -5.51
N PRO A 310 -2.04 -27.77 -5.27
CA PRO A 310 -0.82 -28.03 -4.51
C PRO A 310 0.46 -27.77 -5.31
N ASP A 311 0.43 -27.95 -6.63
CA ASP A 311 1.60 -27.73 -7.50
C ASP A 311 1.88 -26.23 -7.64
N PRO A 312 3.07 -25.75 -7.20
CA PRO A 312 3.36 -24.33 -7.20
C PRO A 312 3.42 -23.72 -8.61
N MET A 313 3.90 -24.48 -9.61
CA MET A 313 3.96 -24.00 -10.99
C MET A 313 2.59 -23.98 -11.67
N ARG A 314 1.71 -24.92 -11.38
CA ARG A 314 0.32 -24.90 -11.87
C ARG A 314 -0.44 -23.74 -11.25
N ARG A 315 -0.21 -23.47 -9.96
CA ARG A 315 -0.77 -22.32 -9.24
C ARG A 315 -0.31 -21.00 -9.88
N LEU A 316 1.00 -20.84 -10.13
CA LEU A 316 1.55 -19.65 -10.82
C LEU A 316 0.95 -19.45 -12.21
N ARG A 317 0.89 -20.53 -13.03
CA ARG A 317 0.30 -20.44 -14.37
C ARG A 317 -1.19 -20.08 -14.34
N ALA A 318 -1.93 -20.51 -13.32
CA ALA A 318 -3.33 -20.14 -13.14
C ALA A 318 -3.48 -18.67 -12.80
N VAL A 319 -2.68 -18.15 -11.87
CA VAL A 319 -2.62 -16.72 -11.52
C VAL A 319 -2.28 -15.89 -12.76
N HIS A 320 -1.25 -16.26 -13.51
CA HIS A 320 -0.87 -15.57 -14.75
C HIS A 320 -2.01 -15.51 -15.78
N ARG A 321 -2.72 -16.63 -16.02
CA ARG A 321 -3.86 -16.65 -16.95
C ARG A 321 -4.93 -15.62 -16.54
N GLU A 322 -5.24 -15.53 -15.24
CA GLU A 322 -6.20 -14.57 -14.71
C GLU A 322 -5.74 -13.12 -14.88
N THR A 323 -4.52 -12.79 -14.46
CA THR A 323 -4.00 -11.42 -14.54
C THR A 323 -3.85 -10.96 -16.00
N ALA A 324 -3.33 -11.84 -16.88
CA ALA A 324 -3.21 -11.56 -18.30
C ALA A 324 -4.57 -11.33 -18.97
N ALA A 325 -5.59 -12.13 -18.62
CA ALA A 325 -6.93 -11.97 -19.13
C ALA A 325 -7.55 -10.61 -18.73
N ARG A 326 -7.37 -10.18 -17.45
CA ARG A 326 -7.85 -8.90 -16.92
C ARG A 326 -7.15 -7.70 -17.58
N LYS A 327 -5.81 -7.79 -17.72
CA LYS A 327 -5.01 -6.75 -18.38
C LYS A 327 -5.40 -6.58 -19.88
N ARG A 328 -5.59 -7.69 -20.62
CA ARG A 328 -6.00 -7.64 -22.04
C ARG A 328 -7.38 -7.02 -22.23
N ARG A 329 -8.31 -7.23 -21.30
CA ARG A 329 -9.66 -6.65 -21.36
C ARG A 329 -9.71 -5.19 -20.93
N GLY A 330 -8.68 -4.67 -20.29
CA GLY A 330 -8.68 -3.33 -19.73
C GLY A 330 -9.60 -3.18 -18.50
N ASP A 331 -9.87 -4.27 -17.79
CA ASP A 331 -10.78 -4.27 -16.63
C ASP A 331 -10.39 -3.21 -15.57
N PRO A 332 -9.11 -2.99 -15.17
CA PRO A 332 -8.75 -1.94 -14.23
C PRO A 332 -9.11 -0.53 -14.70
N GLN A 333 -8.90 -0.22 -15.98
CA GLN A 333 -9.24 1.09 -16.56
C GLN A 333 -10.75 1.32 -16.59
N THR A 334 -11.50 0.29 -16.94
CA THR A 334 -12.96 0.33 -16.96
C THR A 334 -13.51 0.57 -15.56
N LEU A 335 -13.03 -0.16 -14.56
CA LEU A 335 -13.45 0.04 -13.17
C LEU A 335 -13.12 1.45 -12.66
N TYR A 336 -11.90 1.94 -12.92
CA TYR A 336 -11.50 3.30 -12.53
C TYR A 336 -12.51 4.33 -13.07
N SER A 337 -12.79 4.29 -14.37
CA SER A 337 -13.70 5.23 -15.02
C SER A 337 -15.13 5.13 -14.51
N VAL A 338 -15.61 3.92 -14.19
CA VAL A 338 -16.95 3.70 -13.62
C VAL A 338 -17.04 4.29 -12.21
N PHE A 339 -16.05 3.99 -11.34
CA PHE A 339 -16.07 4.50 -9.98
C PHE A 339 -15.88 6.02 -9.91
N GLU A 340 -15.06 6.59 -10.78
CA GLU A 340 -14.96 8.04 -10.96
C GLU A 340 -16.32 8.65 -11.35
N ALA A 341 -17.01 8.05 -12.32
CA ALA A 341 -18.33 8.54 -12.75
C ALA A 341 -19.40 8.41 -11.65
N LEU A 342 -19.42 7.28 -10.92
CA LEU A 342 -20.35 7.06 -9.80
C LEU A 342 -20.03 7.96 -8.60
N GLY A 343 -18.77 8.29 -8.38
CA GLY A 343 -18.31 9.19 -7.33
C GLY A 343 -18.90 10.60 -7.44
N ARG A 344 -19.16 11.06 -8.67
CA ARG A 344 -19.75 12.38 -8.92
C ARG A 344 -21.19 12.51 -8.37
N VAL A 345 -21.84 11.40 -8.03
CA VAL A 345 -23.17 11.39 -7.40
C VAL A 345 -23.02 10.78 -6.00
N PRO A 346 -23.10 11.56 -4.90
CA PRO A 346 -22.76 11.10 -3.55
C PRO A 346 -23.54 9.87 -3.08
N ALA A 347 -24.80 9.70 -3.50
CA ALA A 347 -25.61 8.54 -3.17
C ALA A 347 -25.09 7.28 -3.86
N LEU A 348 -24.76 7.37 -5.16
CA LEU A 348 -24.22 6.26 -5.95
C LEU A 348 -22.80 5.91 -5.54
N GLY A 349 -21.97 6.91 -5.22
CA GLY A 349 -20.62 6.70 -4.68
C GLY A 349 -20.62 5.88 -3.38
N ARG A 350 -21.54 6.16 -2.45
CA ARG A 350 -21.69 5.36 -1.21
C ARG A 350 -22.11 3.91 -1.48
N VAL A 351 -23.01 3.70 -2.44
CA VAL A 351 -23.42 2.34 -2.85
C VAL A 351 -22.25 1.61 -3.49
N ALA A 352 -21.53 2.25 -4.40
CA ALA A 352 -20.36 1.70 -5.06
C ALA A 352 -19.27 1.31 -4.04
N THR A 353 -18.96 2.18 -3.08
CA THR A 353 -18.01 1.89 -2.00
C THR A 353 -18.45 0.70 -1.16
N ARG A 354 -19.75 0.60 -0.81
CA ARG A 354 -20.27 -0.56 -0.06
C ARG A 354 -20.13 -1.86 -0.82
N LEU A 355 -20.38 -1.84 -2.12
CA LEU A 355 -20.22 -3.01 -2.98
C LEU A 355 -18.75 -3.45 -3.04
N THR A 356 -17.83 -2.54 -3.32
CA THR A 356 -16.39 -2.84 -3.45
C THR A 356 -15.67 -3.18 -2.15
N MET A 357 -16.32 -3.00 -1.02
CA MET A 357 -15.84 -3.36 0.33
C MET A 357 -16.61 -4.53 0.94
N SER A 358 -17.45 -5.20 0.15
CA SER A 358 -18.21 -6.36 0.64
C SER A 358 -17.30 -7.56 0.85
N PRO A 359 -17.44 -8.30 1.97
CA PRO A 359 -16.67 -9.53 2.21
C PRO A 359 -17.04 -10.68 1.27
N HIS A 360 -18.10 -10.50 0.47
CA HIS A 360 -18.51 -11.43 -0.56
C HIS A 360 -17.81 -11.20 -1.91
N GLU A 361 -17.03 -10.12 -2.04
CA GLU A 361 -16.40 -9.76 -3.32
C GLU A 361 -14.94 -10.22 -3.40
N PHE A 362 -14.22 -10.19 -2.28
CA PHE A 362 -12.84 -10.65 -2.24
C PHE A 362 -12.46 -11.24 -0.88
N THR A 363 -11.39 -12.03 -0.86
CA THR A 363 -10.87 -12.71 0.32
C THR A 363 -9.89 -11.86 1.10
N LEU A 364 -8.95 -11.23 0.38
CA LEU A 364 -7.89 -10.37 0.94
C LEU A 364 -7.41 -9.37 -0.11
N ASN A 365 -6.65 -8.39 0.36
CA ASN A 365 -5.98 -7.41 -0.49
C ASN A 365 -4.48 -7.70 -0.51
N VAL A 366 -3.88 -7.75 -1.71
CA VAL A 366 -2.43 -7.82 -1.90
C VAL A 366 -2.00 -6.66 -2.76
N SER A 367 -1.24 -5.74 -2.19
CA SER A 367 -0.68 -4.58 -2.89
C SER A 367 0.82 -4.77 -3.15
N ASN A 368 1.27 -4.28 -4.29
CA ASN A 368 2.69 -4.20 -4.63
C ASN A 368 3.02 -2.77 -5.02
N VAL A 369 3.79 -2.09 -4.18
CA VAL A 369 4.24 -0.72 -4.40
C VAL A 369 5.70 -0.76 -4.84
N PRO A 370 6.02 -0.34 -6.08
CA PRO A 370 7.40 -0.20 -6.48
C PRO A 370 8.15 0.78 -5.58
N GLY A 371 9.18 0.31 -4.93
CA GLY A 371 10.09 1.13 -4.13
C GLY A 371 11.37 1.51 -4.89
N PRO A 372 12.37 2.07 -4.20
CA PRO A 372 13.63 2.47 -4.79
C PRO A 372 14.34 1.32 -5.49
N LYS A 373 14.81 1.57 -6.71
CA LYS A 373 15.60 0.59 -7.48
C LYS A 373 17.04 0.49 -6.98
N GLU A 374 17.56 1.58 -6.43
CA GLU A 374 18.90 1.68 -5.89
C GLU A 374 18.87 1.58 -4.36
N PRO A 375 19.95 1.08 -3.74
CA PRO A 375 20.09 1.13 -2.28
C PRO A 375 19.89 2.56 -1.76
N GLN A 376 19.19 2.70 -0.65
CA GLN A 376 18.95 3.99 -0.01
C GLN A 376 19.75 4.11 1.28
N SER A 377 20.02 5.35 1.68
CA SER A 377 20.61 5.67 2.97
C SER A 377 19.86 6.79 3.69
N MET A 378 19.99 6.79 5.01
CA MET A 378 19.52 7.85 5.90
C MET A 378 20.67 8.20 6.85
N PHE A 379 21.10 9.47 6.85
CA PHE A 379 22.22 9.93 7.70
C PHE A 379 23.51 9.15 7.48
N GLY A 380 23.79 8.71 6.25
CA GLY A 380 24.95 7.89 5.91
C GLY A 380 24.81 6.41 6.25
N ALA A 381 23.76 6.00 6.96
CA ALA A 381 23.48 4.58 7.23
C ALA A 381 22.60 3.98 6.14
N ARG A 382 22.94 2.74 5.74
CA ARG A 382 22.18 2.01 4.71
C ARG A 382 20.80 1.63 5.22
N VAL A 383 19.77 1.82 4.40
CA VAL A 383 18.45 1.23 4.63
C VAL A 383 18.52 -0.25 4.26
N ARG A 384 18.43 -1.12 5.29
CA ARG A 384 18.50 -2.59 5.12
C ARG A 384 17.17 -3.19 4.71
N GLU A 385 16.08 -2.71 5.33
CA GLU A 385 14.75 -3.23 5.14
C GLU A 385 13.77 -2.07 4.96
N LEU A 386 12.79 -2.27 4.07
CA LEU A 386 11.76 -1.26 3.81
C LEU A 386 10.41 -1.95 3.65
N TYR A 387 9.61 -1.98 4.71
CA TYR A 387 8.28 -2.55 4.68
C TYR A 387 7.20 -1.51 4.45
N SER A 388 6.11 -1.94 3.85
CA SER A 388 4.88 -1.18 3.75
C SER A 388 3.74 -1.96 4.40
N LEU A 389 2.95 -1.29 5.20
CA LEU A 389 1.70 -1.81 5.72
C LEU A 389 0.56 -0.90 5.32
N ALA A 390 -0.59 -1.47 5.09
CA ALA A 390 -1.81 -0.71 4.89
C ALA A 390 -2.93 -1.27 5.76
N GLU A 391 -3.92 -0.43 6.04
CA GLU A 391 -5.04 -0.78 6.91
C GLU A 391 -5.84 -1.95 6.32
N ILE A 392 -6.29 -2.86 7.19
CA ILE A 392 -7.28 -3.89 6.84
C ILE A 392 -8.64 -3.24 6.56
N ALA A 393 -9.49 -3.93 5.81
CA ALA A 393 -10.81 -3.40 5.49
C ALA A 393 -11.91 -4.00 6.40
N PRO A 394 -13.06 -3.35 6.53
CA PRO A 394 -14.17 -3.93 7.27
C PRO A 394 -14.45 -5.36 6.81
N ARG A 395 -14.45 -6.32 7.75
CA ARG A 395 -14.69 -7.74 7.51
C ARG A 395 -13.61 -8.47 6.65
N HIS A 396 -12.45 -7.86 6.44
CA HIS A 396 -11.28 -8.45 5.77
C HIS A 396 -10.10 -8.37 6.73
N ALA A 397 -9.85 -9.46 7.44
CA ALA A 397 -8.94 -9.51 8.58
C ALA A 397 -7.46 -9.61 8.20
N LEU A 398 -7.14 -9.70 6.90
CA LEU A 398 -5.76 -9.78 6.40
C LEU A 398 -5.54 -8.82 5.24
N ARG A 399 -4.44 -8.09 5.29
CA ARG A 399 -3.89 -7.32 4.18
C ARG A 399 -2.40 -7.60 4.04
N VAL A 400 -1.97 -7.82 2.80
CA VAL A 400 -0.58 -8.04 2.45
C VAL A 400 -0.10 -6.88 1.58
N SER A 401 1.07 -6.35 1.89
CA SER A 401 1.67 -5.24 1.13
C SER A 401 3.13 -5.57 0.84
N ALA A 402 3.49 -5.59 -0.44
CA ALA A 402 4.85 -5.79 -0.88
C ALA A 402 5.47 -4.44 -1.32
N MET A 403 6.77 -4.29 -1.07
CA MET A 403 7.56 -3.14 -1.48
C MET A 403 8.98 -3.57 -1.85
N SER A 404 9.48 -3.09 -2.99
CA SER A 404 10.85 -3.38 -3.39
C SER A 404 11.84 -2.36 -2.83
N LEU A 405 13.05 -2.81 -2.51
CA LEU A 405 14.22 -1.96 -2.25
C LEU A 405 15.43 -2.64 -2.85
N ALA A 406 16.02 -2.01 -3.87
CA ALA A 406 17.16 -2.55 -4.62
C ALA A 406 16.89 -4.00 -5.11
N SER A 407 17.64 -4.99 -4.58
CA SER A 407 17.53 -6.40 -4.95
C SER A 407 16.56 -7.21 -4.08
N SER A 408 15.82 -6.58 -3.17
CA SER A 408 14.94 -7.26 -2.21
C SER A 408 13.48 -6.81 -2.36
N MET A 409 12.55 -7.74 -2.14
CA MET A 409 11.13 -7.52 -2.00
C MET A 409 10.74 -7.77 -0.54
N PHE A 410 10.26 -6.76 0.14
CA PHE A 410 9.81 -6.82 1.52
C PHE A 410 8.29 -6.91 1.56
N ILE A 411 7.76 -7.85 2.35
CA ILE A 411 6.34 -8.17 2.41
C ILE A 411 5.87 -7.94 3.84
N GLY A 412 4.94 -7.02 4.01
CA GLY A 412 4.31 -6.72 5.30
C GLY A 412 2.90 -7.30 5.37
N PHE A 413 2.57 -7.90 6.50
CA PHE A 413 1.27 -8.46 6.83
C PHE A 413 0.65 -7.62 7.95
N ASN A 414 -0.56 -7.16 7.74
CA ASN A 414 -1.39 -6.52 8.76
C ASN A 414 -2.66 -7.33 8.93
N ALA A 415 -2.91 -7.81 10.13
CA ALA A 415 -3.98 -8.75 10.42
C ALA A 415 -4.75 -8.42 11.71
N ASP A 416 -5.98 -8.92 11.78
CA ASP A 416 -6.71 -9.06 13.05
C ASP A 416 -6.25 -10.36 13.72
N PRO A 417 -5.64 -10.33 14.91
CA PRO A 417 -5.07 -11.51 15.55
C PRO A 417 -6.10 -12.56 16.00
N VAL A 418 -7.37 -12.20 16.10
CA VAL A 418 -8.44 -13.14 16.50
C VAL A 418 -8.86 -13.99 15.30
N ILE A 419 -8.86 -13.41 14.10
CA ILE A 419 -9.28 -14.09 12.87
C ILE A 419 -8.08 -14.75 12.19
N VAL A 420 -6.92 -14.12 12.25
CA VAL A 420 -5.65 -14.61 11.67
C VAL A 420 -4.62 -14.74 12.80
N PRO A 421 -4.70 -15.82 13.60
CA PRO A 421 -3.71 -16.07 14.64
C PRO A 421 -2.36 -16.46 14.02
N ALA A 422 -1.27 -16.19 14.75
CA ALA A 422 0.11 -16.52 14.34
C ALA A 422 0.41 -16.04 12.89
N VAL A 423 0.23 -14.75 12.65
CA VAL A 423 0.50 -14.12 11.35
C VAL A 423 1.99 -14.21 10.96
N ASP A 424 2.87 -14.38 11.92
CA ASP A 424 4.30 -14.66 11.75
C ASP A 424 4.55 -16.02 11.08
N GLU A 425 3.79 -17.06 11.43
CA GLU A 425 3.85 -18.34 10.74
C GLU A 425 3.38 -18.20 9.28
N LEU A 426 2.34 -17.39 9.02
CA LEU A 426 1.91 -17.09 7.66
C LEU A 426 3.02 -16.38 6.86
N ALA A 427 3.76 -15.48 7.48
CA ALA A 427 4.89 -14.80 6.83
C ALA A 427 6.00 -15.80 6.47
N ALA A 428 6.36 -16.70 7.39
CA ALA A 428 7.32 -17.78 7.14
C ALA A 428 6.84 -18.75 6.04
N ASP A 429 5.56 -19.06 6.01
CA ASP A 429 4.97 -19.90 4.96
C ASP A 429 5.01 -19.25 3.58
N VAL A 430 4.96 -17.92 3.50
CA VAL A 430 5.14 -17.17 2.25
C VAL A 430 6.59 -17.30 1.75
N GLU A 431 7.58 -17.19 2.62
CA GLU A 431 8.99 -17.42 2.27
C GLU A 431 9.22 -18.88 1.83
N ALA A 432 8.66 -19.84 2.57
CA ALA A 432 8.72 -21.26 2.22
C ALA A 432 8.06 -21.55 0.86
N SER A 433 6.99 -20.84 0.50
CA SER A 433 6.34 -20.98 -0.81
C SER A 433 7.23 -20.51 -1.97
N LEU A 434 8.07 -19.50 -1.77
CA LEU A 434 9.09 -19.12 -2.75
C LEU A 434 10.14 -20.24 -2.88
N ALA A 435 10.62 -20.78 -1.77
CA ALA A 435 11.58 -21.89 -1.79
C ALA A 435 11.03 -23.13 -2.55
N GLU A 436 9.72 -23.44 -2.42
CA GLU A 436 9.08 -24.48 -3.23
C GLU A 436 9.13 -24.19 -4.74
N LEU A 437 8.88 -22.94 -5.15
CA LEU A 437 8.97 -22.53 -6.55
C LEU A 437 10.41 -22.61 -7.07
N LEU A 438 11.38 -22.19 -6.27
CA LEU A 438 12.81 -22.28 -6.62
C LEU A 438 13.25 -23.73 -6.78
N ALA A 439 12.83 -24.63 -5.88
CA ALA A 439 13.14 -26.06 -5.97
C ALA A 439 12.66 -26.67 -7.30
N VAL A 440 11.45 -26.34 -7.76
CA VAL A 440 10.91 -26.89 -9.02
C VAL A 440 11.41 -26.16 -10.27
N THR A 441 12.01 -24.98 -10.12
CA THR A 441 12.58 -24.20 -11.25
C THR A 441 14.11 -24.29 -11.35
N GLY A 442 14.76 -25.06 -10.45
CA GLY A 442 16.22 -25.20 -10.42
C GLY A 442 16.95 -23.94 -9.96
N GLY A 443 16.30 -23.08 -9.17
CA GLY A 443 16.86 -21.84 -8.64
C GLY A 443 17.35 -21.93 -7.19
N GLU A 444 17.57 -23.13 -6.67
CA GLU A 444 18.13 -23.31 -5.33
C GLU A 444 19.56 -22.78 -5.25
N GLY A 445 19.81 -21.83 -4.35
CA GLY A 445 21.13 -21.24 -4.11
C GLY A 445 21.44 -19.95 -4.88
N LEU A 446 20.42 -19.30 -5.45
CA LEU A 446 20.52 -17.93 -6.04
C LEU A 446 20.73 -16.85 -4.97
#